data_fa436e8595e673ac4a71a3c24101cdad
#
_entry.id   fa436e8595e673ac4a71a3c24101cdad
#
_cell.length_a   1.000
_cell.length_b   1.000
_cell.length_c   1.000
_cell.angle_alpha   90.00
_cell.angle_beta   90.00
_cell.angle_gamma   90.00
#
_symmetry.space_group_name_H-M   'P 1'
#
loop_
_entity.id
_entity.type
_entity.pdbx_description
1 polymer ?
#
loop_
_entity_poly.entity_id
_entity_poly.type
_entity_poly.pdbx_seq_one_letter_code
_entity_poly.pdbx_strand_id
1 'polypeptide(L)'
;IVEYNSKIAAANLPDEVREKLVKEVKKLAKTPYTSAESSVMRNYLDLCLELPWGVKSKDRIDVAAAKKILDEDHDGLDRVKERILEFIAVKQLNPELKNQILCLVGPPGTGKTSIGASVARALKRKYVRVSLGGVRDEADIRGHRKTYIAAMPGRIVTAINQAGTMNPVI
;
A
#
# COMPACT_ATOMS: atom_id res chain seq x y z
N ILE A 1 23.71 -14.80 1.69
CA ILE A 1 24.03 -13.94 0.52
C ILE A 1 23.54 -14.59 -0.75
N VAL A 2 23.87 -15.85 -1.00
CA VAL A 2 23.36 -16.59 -2.17
C VAL A 2 21.84 -16.58 -2.19
N GLU A 3 21.18 -16.82 -1.07
CA GLU A 3 19.73 -16.79 -0.92
C GLU A 3 19.13 -15.43 -1.28
N TYR A 4 19.71 -14.31 -0.81
CA TYR A 4 19.24 -12.97 -1.16
C TYR A 4 19.36 -12.68 -2.66
N ASN A 5 20.46 -13.06 -3.27
CA ASN A 5 20.64 -12.89 -4.71
C ASN A 5 19.61 -13.70 -5.51
N SER A 6 19.30 -14.93 -5.08
CA SER A 6 18.26 -15.75 -5.70
C SER A 6 16.87 -15.15 -5.54
N LYS A 7 16.52 -14.65 -4.34
CA LYS A 7 15.26 -13.97 -4.09
C LYS A 7 15.13 -12.68 -4.93
N ILE A 8 16.17 -11.87 -5.02
CA ILE A 8 16.19 -10.65 -5.84
C ILE A 8 16.02 -10.98 -7.32
N ALA A 9 16.67 -12.04 -7.81
CA ALA A 9 16.53 -12.47 -9.20
C ALA A 9 15.12 -12.97 -9.53
N ALA A 10 14.49 -13.68 -8.60
CA ALA A 10 13.14 -14.24 -8.76
C ALA A 10 12.01 -13.21 -8.58
N ALA A 11 12.26 -12.12 -7.82
CA ALA A 11 11.25 -11.12 -7.53
C ALA A 11 11.00 -10.18 -8.73
N ASN A 12 9.73 -9.81 -8.92
CA ASN A 12 9.33 -8.87 -9.97
C ASN A 12 9.60 -7.41 -9.55
N LEU A 13 10.88 -7.11 -9.37
CA LEU A 13 11.36 -5.81 -8.91
C LEU A 13 11.56 -4.84 -10.08
N PRO A 14 11.24 -3.54 -9.92
CA PRO A 14 11.72 -2.50 -10.81
C PRO A 14 13.27 -2.50 -10.85
N ASP A 15 13.85 -2.19 -12.01
CA ASP A 15 15.32 -2.26 -12.20
C ASP A 15 16.09 -1.40 -11.19
N GLU A 16 15.61 -0.19 -10.93
CA GLU A 16 16.21 0.71 -9.94
C GLU A 16 16.23 0.10 -8.52
N VAL A 17 15.15 -0.58 -8.14
CA VAL A 17 15.06 -1.25 -6.83
C VAL A 17 15.99 -2.45 -6.79
N ARG A 18 16.00 -3.26 -7.84
CA ARG A 18 16.88 -4.42 -7.99
C ARG A 18 18.33 -4.02 -7.81
N GLU A 19 18.79 -2.98 -8.51
CA GLU A 19 20.17 -2.48 -8.38
C GLU A 19 20.51 -2.04 -6.96
N LYS A 20 19.57 -1.32 -6.29
CA LYS A 20 19.76 -0.90 -4.89
C LYS A 20 19.91 -2.10 -3.96
N LEU A 21 19.04 -3.11 -4.08
CA LEU A 21 19.11 -4.29 -3.24
C LEU A 21 20.37 -5.12 -3.48
N VAL A 22 20.81 -5.27 -4.73
CA VAL A 22 22.08 -5.94 -5.05
C VAL A 22 23.26 -5.20 -4.40
N LYS A 23 23.28 -3.87 -4.42
CA LYS A 23 24.30 -3.07 -3.73
C LYS A 23 24.29 -3.30 -2.21
N GLU A 24 23.10 -3.39 -1.60
CA GLU A 24 22.98 -3.69 -0.16
C GLU A 24 23.45 -5.10 0.17
N VAL A 25 23.15 -6.11 -0.64
CA VAL A 25 23.67 -7.48 -0.47
C VAL A 25 25.20 -7.51 -0.56
N LYS A 26 25.81 -6.76 -1.49
CA LYS A 26 27.27 -6.62 -1.57
C LYS A 26 27.89 -5.98 -0.33
N LYS A 27 27.21 -5.02 0.30
CA LYS A 27 27.65 -4.44 1.58
C LYS A 27 27.53 -5.45 2.70
N LEU A 28 26.39 -6.15 2.78
CA LEU A 28 26.17 -7.20 3.76
C LEU A 28 27.26 -8.28 3.70
N ALA A 29 27.73 -8.64 2.50
CA ALA A 29 28.79 -9.61 2.29
C ALA A 29 30.13 -9.21 2.95
N LYS A 30 30.36 -7.90 3.09
CA LYS A 30 31.58 -7.33 3.69
C LYS A 30 31.43 -7.04 5.19
N THR A 31 30.22 -7.13 5.73
CA THR A 31 29.90 -6.80 7.13
C THR A 31 29.95 -8.07 8.00
N PRO A 32 30.60 -8.05 9.17
CA PRO A 32 30.64 -9.20 10.06
C PRO A 32 29.23 -9.68 10.42
N TYR A 33 28.99 -10.98 10.34
CA TYR A 33 27.67 -11.60 10.54
C TYR A 33 27.04 -11.25 11.88
N THR A 34 27.83 -11.16 12.93
CA THR A 34 27.40 -10.91 14.31
C THR A 34 27.21 -9.43 14.64
N SER A 35 27.48 -8.51 13.70
CA SER A 35 27.34 -7.08 13.94
C SER A 35 25.87 -6.63 13.96
N ALA A 36 25.56 -5.62 14.77
CA ALA A 36 24.25 -4.99 14.77
C ALA A 36 23.87 -4.42 13.37
N GLU A 37 24.87 -3.88 12.67
CA GLU A 37 24.69 -3.38 11.31
C GLU A 37 24.24 -4.48 10.33
N SER A 38 24.82 -5.67 10.44
CA SER A 38 24.42 -6.83 9.62
C SER A 38 22.96 -7.21 9.86
N SER A 39 22.48 -7.15 11.10
CA SER A 39 21.05 -7.41 11.44
C SER A 39 20.12 -6.36 10.85
N VAL A 40 20.49 -5.08 10.92
CA VAL A 40 19.71 -3.98 10.32
C VAL A 40 19.62 -4.16 8.80
N MET A 41 20.72 -4.50 8.14
CA MET A 41 20.71 -4.73 6.69
C MET A 41 19.85 -5.92 6.29
N ARG A 42 19.88 -7.01 7.05
CA ARG A 42 19.01 -8.17 6.81
C ARG A 42 17.54 -7.82 6.95
N ASN A 43 17.15 -7.18 8.04
CA ASN A 43 15.77 -6.76 8.27
C ASN A 43 15.25 -5.87 7.13
N TYR A 44 16.10 -4.96 6.65
CA TYR A 44 15.75 -4.12 5.49
C TYR A 44 15.56 -4.92 4.21
N LEU A 45 16.47 -5.85 3.90
CA LEU A 45 16.40 -6.70 2.71
C LEU A 45 15.16 -7.61 2.77
N ASP A 46 14.90 -8.22 3.93
CA ASP A 46 13.74 -9.09 4.15
C ASP A 46 12.45 -8.31 3.92
N LEU A 47 12.30 -7.14 4.54
CA LEU A 47 11.14 -6.29 4.33
C LEU A 47 10.94 -5.91 2.86
N CYS A 48 12.00 -5.50 2.17
CA CYS A 48 11.91 -5.13 0.76
C CYS A 48 11.50 -6.31 -0.13
N LEU A 49 11.91 -7.52 0.20
CA LEU A 49 11.58 -8.74 -0.55
C LEU A 49 10.21 -9.32 -0.20
N GLU A 50 9.65 -8.98 0.96
CA GLU A 50 8.29 -9.35 1.37
C GLU A 50 7.21 -8.51 0.67
N LEU A 51 7.57 -7.31 0.19
CA LEU A 51 6.61 -6.44 -0.48
C LEU A 51 6.08 -7.08 -1.77
N PRO A 52 4.79 -6.90 -2.09
CA PRO A 52 4.15 -7.54 -3.23
C PRO A 52 4.48 -6.85 -4.56
N TRP A 53 5.76 -6.80 -4.93
CA TRP A 53 6.22 -6.16 -6.15
C TRP A 53 5.55 -6.72 -7.40
N GLY A 54 5.00 -5.83 -8.22
CA GLY A 54 4.34 -6.21 -9.47
C GLY A 54 2.98 -6.88 -9.32
N VAL A 55 2.55 -7.19 -8.09
CA VAL A 55 1.24 -7.77 -7.82
C VAL A 55 0.21 -6.65 -7.73
N LYS A 56 -0.74 -6.64 -8.67
CA LYS A 56 -1.83 -5.65 -8.71
C LYS A 56 -3.17 -6.35 -8.86
N SER A 57 -4.18 -5.88 -8.12
CA SER A 57 -5.56 -6.24 -8.39
C SER A 57 -5.98 -5.66 -9.74
N LYS A 58 -6.68 -6.45 -10.54
CA LYS A 58 -7.28 -5.95 -11.79
C LYS A 58 -8.50 -5.12 -11.46
N ASP A 59 -8.46 -3.85 -11.77
CA ASP A 59 -9.56 -2.93 -11.52
C ASP A 59 -10.81 -3.33 -12.32
N ARG A 60 -11.95 -3.28 -11.65
CA ARG A 60 -13.26 -3.25 -12.29
C ARG A 60 -13.75 -1.81 -12.29
N ILE A 61 -13.70 -1.16 -13.44
CA ILE A 61 -14.16 0.21 -13.61
C ILE A 61 -15.50 0.16 -14.35
N ASP A 62 -16.55 -0.13 -13.59
CA ASP A 62 -17.93 -0.21 -14.06
C ASP A 62 -18.82 0.58 -13.11
N VAL A 63 -19.31 1.73 -13.59
CA VAL A 63 -20.11 2.68 -12.80
C VAL A 63 -21.43 2.04 -12.36
N ALA A 64 -22.09 1.24 -13.22
CA ALA A 64 -23.36 0.60 -12.90
C ALA A 64 -23.19 -0.45 -11.79
N ALA A 65 -22.14 -1.29 -11.90
CA ALA A 65 -21.82 -2.27 -10.87
C ALA A 65 -21.40 -1.61 -9.56
N ALA A 66 -20.65 -0.51 -9.61
CA ALA A 66 -20.28 0.26 -8.43
C ALA A 66 -21.50 0.87 -7.74
N LYS A 67 -22.43 1.43 -8.50
CA LYS A 67 -23.70 1.97 -7.96
C LYS A 67 -24.48 0.90 -7.21
N LYS A 68 -24.64 -0.28 -7.81
CA LYS A 68 -25.33 -1.41 -7.18
C LYS A 68 -24.71 -1.77 -5.83
N ILE A 69 -23.37 -1.89 -5.78
CA ILE A 69 -22.66 -2.23 -4.54
C ILE A 69 -22.85 -1.16 -3.47
N LEU A 70 -22.74 0.13 -3.83
CA LEU A 70 -22.93 1.24 -2.90
C LEU A 70 -24.37 1.28 -2.36
N ASP A 71 -25.36 0.98 -3.20
CA ASP A 71 -26.78 0.94 -2.80
C ASP A 71 -27.10 -0.28 -1.92
N GLU A 72 -26.43 -1.41 -2.14
CA GLU A 72 -26.55 -2.62 -1.29
C GLU A 72 -25.94 -2.40 0.10
N ASP A 73 -24.79 -1.74 0.18
CA ASP A 73 -24.02 -1.59 1.41
C ASP A 73 -24.49 -0.41 2.27
N HIS A 74 -25.08 0.62 1.67
CA HIS A 74 -25.46 1.87 2.35
C HIS A 74 -26.84 2.34 1.93
N ASP A 75 -27.67 2.66 2.91
CA ASP A 75 -28.93 3.35 2.68
C ASP A 75 -28.73 4.87 2.65
N GLY A 76 -29.39 5.57 1.74
CA GLY A 76 -29.23 7.01 1.55
C GLY A 76 -27.83 7.38 1.08
N LEU A 77 -27.27 8.46 1.65
CA LEU A 77 -25.95 9.01 1.29
C LEU A 77 -25.79 9.36 -0.20
N ASP A 78 -26.86 9.82 -0.84
CA ASP A 78 -26.94 9.99 -2.30
C ASP A 78 -25.84 10.88 -2.86
N ARG A 79 -25.55 12.01 -2.20
CA ARG A 79 -24.46 12.92 -2.62
C ARG A 79 -23.08 12.27 -2.54
N VAL A 80 -22.85 11.45 -1.50
CA VAL A 80 -21.57 10.75 -1.32
C VAL A 80 -21.41 9.67 -2.39
N LYS A 81 -22.46 8.90 -2.64
CA LYS A 81 -22.50 7.87 -3.69
C LYS A 81 -22.27 8.49 -5.07
N GLU A 82 -23.00 9.56 -5.38
CA GLU A 82 -22.83 10.30 -6.64
C GLU A 82 -21.39 10.74 -6.84
N ARG A 83 -20.75 11.35 -5.83
CA ARG A 83 -19.36 11.78 -5.91
C ARG A 83 -18.39 10.61 -6.11
N ILE A 84 -18.63 9.47 -5.48
CA ILE A 84 -17.82 8.27 -5.69
C ILE A 84 -17.98 7.73 -7.11
N LEU A 85 -19.21 7.71 -7.63
CA LEU A 85 -19.49 7.26 -9.00
C LEU A 85 -18.86 8.19 -10.04
N GLU A 86 -18.89 9.51 -9.83
CA GLU A 86 -18.17 10.48 -10.66
C GLU A 86 -16.66 10.19 -10.67
N PHE A 87 -16.08 9.93 -9.49
CA PHE A 87 -14.68 9.55 -9.37
C PHE A 87 -14.34 8.29 -10.17
N ILE A 88 -15.18 7.26 -10.10
CA ILE A 88 -15.01 6.03 -10.86
C ILE A 88 -15.17 6.27 -12.37
N ALA A 89 -16.13 7.10 -12.77
CA ALA A 89 -16.36 7.46 -14.17
C ALA A 89 -15.17 8.24 -14.76
N VAL A 90 -14.62 9.19 -14.02
CA VAL A 90 -13.41 9.94 -14.42
C VAL A 90 -12.23 8.99 -14.59
N LYS A 91 -12.06 8.02 -13.69
CA LYS A 91 -11.01 7.01 -13.80
C LYS A 91 -11.23 6.08 -15.00
N GLN A 92 -12.46 5.81 -15.39
CA GLN A 92 -12.79 5.06 -16.59
C GLN A 92 -12.38 5.82 -17.86
N LEU A 93 -12.60 7.13 -17.89
CA LEU A 93 -12.23 8.00 -19.02
C LEU A 93 -10.72 8.23 -19.11
N ASN A 94 -10.05 8.31 -17.97
CA ASN A 94 -8.60 8.52 -17.90
C ASN A 94 -7.96 7.55 -16.89
N PRO A 95 -7.61 6.32 -17.33
CA PRO A 95 -6.99 5.30 -16.46
C PRO A 95 -5.64 5.73 -15.87
N GLU A 96 -4.92 6.63 -16.54
CA GLU A 96 -3.62 7.15 -16.12
C GLU A 96 -3.71 8.20 -15.00
N LEU A 97 -4.93 8.60 -14.63
CA LEU A 97 -5.14 9.57 -13.57
C LEU A 97 -4.66 8.99 -12.23
N LYS A 98 -3.62 9.63 -11.67
CA LYS A 98 -2.96 9.23 -10.42
C LYS A 98 -3.27 10.22 -9.30
N ASN A 99 -3.00 9.81 -8.07
CA ASN A 99 -2.99 10.68 -6.89
C ASN A 99 -4.34 11.31 -6.52
N GLN A 100 -5.43 10.62 -6.73
CA GLN A 100 -6.73 11.06 -6.24
C GLN A 100 -6.98 10.57 -4.81
N ILE A 101 -7.32 11.51 -3.94
CA ILE A 101 -7.66 11.24 -2.54
C ILE A 101 -9.10 11.71 -2.32
N LEU A 102 -9.95 10.79 -1.84
CA LEU A 102 -11.30 11.12 -1.40
C LEU A 102 -11.27 11.46 0.09
N CYS A 103 -11.69 12.67 0.43
CA CYS A 103 -11.83 13.12 1.81
C CYS A 103 -13.31 13.08 2.22
N LEU A 104 -13.64 12.20 3.17
CA LEU A 104 -14.99 12.06 3.72
C LEU A 104 -15.07 12.81 5.05
N VAL A 105 -15.90 13.85 5.11
CA VAL A 105 -16.10 14.68 6.29
C VAL A 105 -17.52 14.47 6.83
N GLY A 106 -17.62 14.31 8.14
CA GLY A 106 -18.92 14.16 8.80
C GLY A 106 -18.79 13.71 10.26
N PRO A 107 -19.87 13.72 11.03
CA PRO A 107 -19.87 13.28 12.42
C PRO A 107 -19.50 11.80 12.55
N PRO A 108 -19.11 11.34 13.75
CA PRO A 108 -18.83 9.92 13.99
C PRO A 108 -20.11 9.08 13.78
N GLY A 109 -19.91 7.82 13.36
CA GLY A 109 -21.03 6.87 13.17
C GLY A 109 -21.80 7.01 11.84
N THR A 110 -21.39 7.89 10.93
CA THR A 110 -22.08 8.10 9.63
C THR A 110 -21.61 7.17 8.50
N GLY A 111 -20.83 6.14 8.82
CA GLY A 111 -20.42 5.13 7.82
C GLY A 111 -19.20 5.50 6.97
N LYS A 112 -18.42 6.53 7.34
CA LYS A 112 -17.22 6.95 6.56
C LYS A 112 -16.24 5.82 6.29
N THR A 113 -15.98 4.99 7.29
CA THR A 113 -15.05 3.86 7.16
C THR A 113 -15.60 2.74 6.29
N SER A 114 -16.90 2.43 6.42
CA SER A 114 -17.56 1.40 5.62
C SER A 114 -17.69 1.77 4.14
N ILE A 115 -17.81 3.06 3.84
CA ILE A 115 -17.75 3.58 2.46
C ILE A 115 -16.41 3.21 1.79
N GLY A 116 -15.29 3.37 2.49
CA GLY A 116 -13.98 2.99 1.95
C GLY A 116 -13.90 1.51 1.56
N ALA A 117 -14.45 0.62 2.40
CA ALA A 117 -14.53 -0.81 2.09
C ALA A 117 -15.43 -1.09 0.87
N SER A 118 -16.56 -0.40 0.75
CA SER A 118 -17.47 -0.54 -0.39
C SER A 118 -16.86 -0.04 -1.70
N VAL A 119 -16.08 1.04 -1.66
CA VAL A 119 -15.31 1.52 -2.82
C VAL A 119 -14.29 0.47 -3.27
N ALA A 120 -13.55 -0.11 -2.33
CA ALA A 120 -12.61 -1.18 -2.65
C ALA A 120 -13.30 -2.39 -3.28
N ARG A 121 -14.46 -2.80 -2.75
CA ARG A 121 -15.27 -3.88 -3.31
C ARG A 121 -15.77 -3.54 -4.72
N ALA A 122 -16.22 -2.31 -4.94
CA ALA A 122 -16.67 -1.84 -6.25
C ALA A 122 -15.56 -1.88 -7.31
N LEU A 123 -14.35 -1.50 -6.94
CA LEU A 123 -13.16 -1.52 -7.79
C LEU A 123 -12.49 -2.90 -7.88
N LYS A 124 -12.92 -3.88 -7.10
CA LYS A 124 -12.25 -5.19 -6.92
C LYS A 124 -10.80 -5.06 -6.45
N ARG A 125 -10.52 -4.06 -5.61
CA ARG A 125 -9.22 -3.89 -4.97
C ARG A 125 -9.22 -4.45 -3.55
N LYS A 126 -8.05 -4.76 -3.04
CA LYS A 126 -7.86 -5.04 -1.61
C LYS A 126 -8.09 -3.77 -0.81
N TYR A 127 -8.61 -3.93 0.40
CA TYR A 127 -8.85 -2.84 1.33
C TYR A 127 -7.99 -3.01 2.58
N VAL A 128 -7.31 -1.94 2.98
CA VAL A 128 -6.55 -1.91 4.23
C VAL A 128 -6.85 -0.60 4.94
N ARG A 129 -7.11 -0.70 6.23
CA ARG A 129 -7.35 0.48 7.08
C ARG A 129 -6.06 0.89 7.79
N VAL A 130 -5.70 2.16 7.68
CA VAL A 130 -4.62 2.78 8.45
C VAL A 130 -5.23 3.81 9.40
N SER A 131 -5.06 3.59 10.71
CA SER A 131 -5.50 4.57 11.71
C SER A 131 -4.39 5.61 11.90
N LEU A 132 -4.71 6.89 11.70
CA LEU A 132 -3.80 8.00 11.93
C LEU A 132 -4.00 8.68 13.30
N GLY A 133 -4.99 8.21 14.08
CA GLY A 133 -5.20 8.66 15.44
C GLY A 133 -3.97 8.38 16.33
N GLY A 134 -3.48 9.39 17.02
CA GLY A 134 -2.30 9.25 17.90
C GLY A 134 -0.95 9.29 17.18
N VAL A 135 -0.91 9.48 15.86
CA VAL A 135 0.33 9.74 15.11
C VAL A 135 0.89 11.10 15.53
N ARG A 136 2.12 11.10 16.02
CA ARG A 136 2.82 12.32 16.47
C ARG A 136 4.05 12.64 15.62
N ASP A 137 4.60 11.66 14.93
CA ASP A 137 5.82 11.78 14.15
C ASP A 137 5.59 11.39 12.69
N GLU A 138 6.20 12.12 11.77
CA GLU A 138 6.24 11.79 10.35
C GLU A 138 6.82 10.37 10.10
N ALA A 139 7.75 9.94 10.95
CA ALA A 139 8.34 8.61 10.89
C ALA A 139 7.31 7.47 11.07
N ASP A 140 6.21 7.70 11.78
CA ASP A 140 5.12 6.72 11.90
C ASP A 140 4.47 6.43 10.55
N ILE A 141 4.41 7.43 9.67
CA ILE A 141 3.79 7.29 8.34
C ILE A 141 4.81 6.82 7.30
N ARG A 142 5.97 7.48 7.25
CA ARG A 142 7.03 7.24 6.24
C ARG A 142 8.01 6.14 6.62
N GLY A 143 8.13 5.81 7.92
CA GLY A 143 9.14 4.89 8.45
C GLY A 143 10.43 5.60 8.88
N HIS A 144 11.23 4.89 9.66
CA HIS A 144 12.55 5.36 10.12
C HIS A 144 13.61 5.16 9.05
N ARG A 145 14.71 5.90 9.14
CA ARG A 145 15.88 5.67 8.30
C ARG A 145 16.42 4.25 8.56
N LYS A 146 16.74 3.52 7.51
CA LYS A 146 17.22 2.12 7.59
C LYS A 146 18.49 1.91 8.42
N THR A 147 19.22 2.99 8.72
CA THR A 147 20.45 2.97 9.52
C THR A 147 20.22 2.88 11.02
N TYR A 148 19.00 3.07 11.50
CA TYR A 148 18.67 2.91 12.93
C TYR A 148 18.47 1.44 13.29
N ILE A 149 19.01 1.00 14.42
CA ILE A 149 18.94 -0.39 14.90
C ILE A 149 17.49 -0.88 15.06
N ALA A 150 16.59 0.00 15.47
CA ALA A 150 15.16 -0.27 15.62
C ALA A 150 14.32 0.36 14.50
N ALA A 151 14.88 0.48 13.28
CA ALA A 151 14.16 1.04 12.14
C ALA A 151 12.92 0.20 11.82
N MET A 152 11.76 0.86 11.80
CA MET A 152 10.48 0.25 11.44
C MET A 152 9.98 0.86 10.12
N PRO A 153 9.29 0.05 9.29
CA PRO A 153 8.61 0.58 8.12
C PRO A 153 7.47 1.51 8.53
N GLY A 154 7.14 2.47 7.67
CA GLY A 154 6.00 3.33 7.87
C GLY A 154 4.68 2.58 7.71
N ARG A 155 3.61 3.15 8.26
CA ARG A 155 2.26 2.56 8.25
C ARG A 155 1.74 2.30 6.83
N ILE A 156 2.11 3.13 5.86
CA ILE A 156 1.71 2.94 4.45
C ILE A 156 2.37 1.69 3.86
N VAL A 157 3.67 1.50 4.07
CA VAL A 157 4.41 0.32 3.60
C VAL A 157 3.86 -0.95 4.26
N THR A 158 3.60 -0.90 5.56
CA THR A 158 2.99 -2.01 6.31
C THR A 158 1.60 -2.34 5.75
N ALA A 159 0.78 -1.33 5.43
CA ALA A 159 -0.55 -1.53 4.85
C ALA A 159 -0.48 -2.20 3.47
N ILE A 160 0.46 -1.79 2.62
CA ILE A 160 0.68 -2.42 1.31
C ILE A 160 1.08 -3.89 1.47
N ASN A 161 1.97 -4.19 2.41
CA ASN A 161 2.39 -5.56 2.69
C ASN A 161 1.21 -6.41 3.19
N GLN A 162 0.39 -5.89 4.10
CA GLN A 162 -0.82 -6.57 4.58
C GLN A 162 -1.85 -6.80 3.47
N ALA A 163 -2.01 -5.86 2.56
CA ALA A 163 -2.91 -5.99 1.42
C ALA A 163 -2.47 -7.10 0.45
N GLY A 164 -1.17 -7.36 0.34
CA GLY A 164 -0.60 -8.30 -0.62
C GLY A 164 -0.68 -7.83 -2.08
N THR A 165 -0.97 -6.56 -2.32
CA THR A 165 -1.01 -5.92 -3.65
C THR A 165 -0.45 -4.51 -3.58
N MET A 166 0.06 -4.02 -4.72
CA MET A 166 0.65 -2.68 -4.83
C MET A 166 -0.38 -1.57 -5.08
N ASN A 167 -1.65 -1.92 -5.28
CA ASN A 167 -2.73 -0.97 -5.56
C ASN A 167 -3.97 -1.15 -4.66
N PRO A 168 -3.81 -1.32 -3.35
CA PRO A 168 -4.96 -1.40 -2.45
C PRO A 168 -5.68 -0.05 -2.36
N VAL A 169 -6.90 -0.08 -1.82
CA VAL A 169 -7.57 1.10 -1.26
C VAL A 169 -7.17 1.18 0.21
N ILE A 170 -6.65 2.33 0.64
CA ILE A 170 -6.18 2.58 2.00
C ILE A 170 -7.05 3.65 2.65
#